data_c57ca8b16740aabef9f3782420247dcf
#
_entry.id   c57ca8b16740aabef9f3782420247dcf
#
_cell.length_a   1.000
_cell.length_b   1.000
_cell.length_c   1.000
_cell.angle_alpha   90.00
_cell.angle_beta   90.00
_cell.angle_gamma   90.00
#
_symmetry.space_group_name_H-M   'P 1'
#
loop_
_entity.id
_entity.type
_entity.pdbx_description
1 polymer ?
#
loop_
_entity_poly.entity_id
_entity_poly.type
_entity_poly.pdbx_seq_one_letter_code
_entity_poly.pdbx_strand_id
1 'polypeptide(L)'
;MSETAGKRRRGKRRRGMNPQLLALAEELRDAGHTWVQIAAELRQRYRLNTLVAMRLAHGWSQRDAAEAWCARWPNEPKTFKNFSYWEVYPSPTGYAPSLAVLGRLAELYECATADLLADGPTFRHRDQAQIADRLDDGSIQLAIGQRCPHGCTVLVYVR
;
A
#
# COMPACT_ATOMS: atom_id res chain seq x y z
N MET A 1 -35.83 13.72 24.18
CA MET A 1 -34.63 12.95 24.45
C MET A 1 -34.82 11.57 23.86
N SER A 2 -34.32 11.34 22.65
CA SER A 2 -34.44 10.05 21.98
C SER A 2 -33.07 9.71 21.40
N GLU A 3 -32.42 8.81 22.10
CA GLU A 3 -31.13 8.23 21.81
C GLU A 3 -31.32 7.16 20.72
N THR A 4 -30.98 7.48 19.47
CA THR A 4 -30.95 6.50 18.38
C THR A 4 -29.63 5.75 18.42
N ALA A 5 -29.61 4.66 19.19
CA ALA A 5 -28.54 3.68 19.18
C ALA A 5 -28.40 3.10 17.76
N GLY A 6 -27.34 3.48 17.07
CA GLY A 6 -26.97 2.97 15.76
C GLY A 6 -26.74 1.46 15.82
N LYS A 7 -27.68 0.69 15.27
CA LYS A 7 -27.63 -0.76 15.15
C LYS A 7 -26.43 -1.15 14.26
N ARG A 8 -25.31 -1.53 14.88
CA ARG A 8 -24.13 -2.10 14.17
C ARG A 8 -24.62 -3.29 13.34
N ARG A 9 -24.56 -3.16 12.01
CA ARG A 9 -24.85 -4.26 11.08
C ARG A 9 -23.82 -5.35 11.33
N ARG A 10 -24.22 -6.44 11.98
CA ARG A 10 -23.42 -7.68 12.08
C ARG A 10 -23.07 -8.14 10.67
N GLY A 11 -21.79 -8.01 10.33
CA GLY A 11 -21.28 -8.29 9.01
C GLY A 11 -21.56 -9.72 8.58
N LYS A 12 -22.11 -9.85 7.37
CA LYS A 12 -22.22 -11.09 6.61
C LYS A 12 -20.84 -11.79 6.67
N ARG A 13 -20.79 -13.02 7.23
CA ARG A 13 -19.53 -13.81 7.32
C ARG A 13 -18.84 -13.80 5.96
N ARG A 14 -17.70 -13.12 5.86
CA ARG A 14 -16.89 -13.00 4.64
C ARG A 14 -16.19 -14.32 4.42
N ARG A 15 -16.80 -15.23 3.61
CA ARG A 15 -16.21 -16.53 3.27
C ARG A 15 -14.87 -16.31 2.58
N GLY A 16 -13.81 -16.93 3.13
CA GLY A 16 -12.49 -17.01 2.49
C GLY A 16 -11.45 -15.99 2.92
N MET A 17 -11.75 -15.08 3.87
CA MET A 17 -10.76 -14.17 4.42
C MET A 17 -10.31 -14.64 5.81
N ASN A 18 -9.01 -14.50 6.10
CA ASN A 18 -8.47 -14.87 7.42
C ASN A 18 -9.09 -13.99 8.52
N PRO A 19 -9.82 -14.57 9.50
CA PRO A 19 -10.48 -13.80 10.54
C PRO A 19 -9.53 -13.01 11.42
N GLN A 20 -8.33 -13.51 11.66
CA GLN A 20 -7.31 -12.84 12.48
C GLN A 20 -6.81 -11.55 11.80
N LEU A 21 -6.65 -11.59 10.47
CA LEU A 21 -6.24 -10.44 9.68
C LEU A 21 -7.30 -9.35 9.71
N LEU A 22 -8.57 -9.72 9.58
CA LEU A 22 -9.68 -8.76 9.65
C LEU A 22 -9.80 -8.14 11.05
N ALA A 23 -9.67 -8.95 12.10
CA ALA A 23 -9.73 -8.48 13.47
C ALA A 23 -8.59 -7.47 13.74
N LEU A 24 -7.37 -7.75 13.27
CA LEU A 24 -6.24 -6.83 13.38
C LEU A 24 -6.49 -5.51 12.63
N ALA A 25 -7.04 -5.59 11.41
CA ALA A 25 -7.35 -4.38 10.65
C ALA A 25 -8.41 -3.51 11.35
N GLU A 26 -9.44 -4.12 11.92
CA GLU A 26 -10.46 -3.43 12.72
C GLU A 26 -9.86 -2.81 13.98
N GLU A 27 -9.04 -3.55 14.73
CA GLU A 27 -8.36 -3.06 15.93
C GLU A 27 -7.47 -1.84 15.63
N LEU A 28 -6.64 -1.91 14.59
CA LEU A 28 -5.79 -0.80 14.18
C LEU A 28 -6.62 0.41 13.73
N ARG A 29 -7.75 0.18 13.05
CA ARG A 29 -8.64 1.27 12.63
C ARG A 29 -9.29 1.95 13.83
N ASP A 30 -9.76 1.19 14.79
CA ASP A 30 -10.34 1.70 16.06
C ASP A 30 -9.28 2.48 16.88
N ALA A 31 -8.01 2.09 16.78
CA ALA A 31 -6.87 2.82 17.35
C ALA A 31 -6.46 4.09 16.58
N GLY A 32 -7.18 4.43 15.48
CA GLY A 32 -6.96 5.67 14.72
C GLY A 32 -5.93 5.59 13.62
N HIS A 33 -5.45 4.39 13.24
CA HIS A 33 -4.51 4.24 12.14
C HIS A 33 -5.16 4.55 10.79
N THR A 34 -4.38 5.14 9.87
CA THR A 34 -4.80 5.34 8.47
C THR A 34 -4.81 4.02 7.71
N TRP A 35 -5.51 3.96 6.56
CA TRP A 35 -5.53 2.77 5.72
C TRP A 35 -4.14 2.34 5.27
N VAL A 36 -3.28 3.31 4.95
CA VAL A 36 -1.88 3.05 4.56
C VAL A 36 -1.07 2.44 5.70
N GLN A 37 -1.24 2.93 6.93
CA GLN A 37 -0.57 2.38 8.12
C GLN A 37 -1.04 0.96 8.41
N ILE A 38 -2.35 0.70 8.33
CA ILE A 38 -2.92 -0.63 8.49
C ILE A 38 -2.38 -1.57 7.43
N ALA A 39 -2.39 -1.15 6.16
CA ALA A 39 -1.85 -1.95 5.06
C ALA A 39 -0.35 -2.26 5.25
N ALA A 40 0.45 -1.30 5.73
CA ALA A 40 1.87 -1.50 6.03
C ALA A 40 2.08 -2.59 7.10
N GLU A 41 1.30 -2.54 8.19
CA GLU A 41 1.33 -3.56 9.25
C GLU A 41 0.93 -4.95 8.73
N LEU A 42 -0.16 -5.02 7.94
CA LEU A 42 -0.59 -6.27 7.32
C LEU A 42 0.46 -6.85 6.37
N ARG A 43 1.11 -6.02 5.57
CA ARG A 43 2.21 -6.42 4.67
C ARG A 43 3.36 -7.05 5.45
N GLN A 44 3.81 -6.36 6.48
CA GLN A 44 4.93 -6.82 7.29
C GLN A 44 4.62 -8.14 7.99
N ARG A 45 3.44 -8.24 8.61
CA ARG A 45 3.07 -9.38 9.46
C ARG A 45 2.69 -10.62 8.65
N TYR A 46 2.02 -10.45 7.51
CA TYR A 46 1.50 -11.55 6.69
C TYR A 46 2.19 -11.71 5.34
N ARG A 47 3.24 -10.92 5.07
CA ARG A 47 4.01 -10.91 3.80
C ARG A 47 3.12 -10.73 2.57
N LEU A 48 2.16 -9.84 2.68
CA LEU A 48 1.23 -9.50 1.60
C LEU A 48 1.85 -8.45 0.67
N ASN A 49 1.48 -8.48 -0.61
CA ASN A 49 1.76 -7.36 -1.49
C ASN A 49 0.85 -6.17 -1.17
N THR A 50 1.21 -5.00 -1.67
CA THR A 50 0.54 -3.74 -1.34
C THR A 50 -0.93 -3.72 -1.73
N LEU A 51 -1.29 -4.18 -2.93
CA LEU A 51 -2.69 -4.15 -3.40
C LEU A 51 -3.60 -5.05 -2.55
N VAL A 52 -3.12 -6.24 -2.20
CA VAL A 52 -3.83 -7.15 -1.29
C VAL A 52 -3.99 -6.51 0.09
N ALA A 53 -2.91 -5.94 0.64
CA ALA A 53 -2.92 -5.35 1.96
C ALA A 53 -3.86 -4.14 2.06
N MET A 54 -3.85 -3.25 1.04
CA MET A 54 -4.77 -2.11 0.99
C MET A 54 -6.23 -2.55 0.96
N ARG A 55 -6.57 -3.52 0.11
CA ARG A 55 -7.95 -4.07 0.07
C ARG A 55 -8.36 -4.69 1.42
N LEU A 56 -7.46 -5.45 2.04
CA LEU A 56 -7.72 -6.10 3.33
C LEU A 56 -7.76 -5.11 4.50
N ALA A 57 -7.02 -4.00 4.43
CA ALA A 57 -7.14 -2.91 5.41
C ALA A 57 -8.57 -2.37 5.47
N HIS A 58 -9.25 -2.22 4.32
CA HIS A 58 -10.67 -1.89 4.25
C HIS A 58 -11.59 -3.07 4.64
N GLY A 59 -11.04 -4.23 4.94
CA GLY A 59 -11.78 -5.45 5.23
C GLY A 59 -12.59 -5.96 4.03
N TRP A 60 -12.18 -5.69 2.81
CA TRP A 60 -12.88 -6.07 1.58
C TRP A 60 -12.40 -7.39 1.01
N SER A 61 -13.32 -8.19 0.50
CA SER A 61 -13.02 -9.24 -0.46
C SER A 61 -12.76 -8.62 -1.85
N GLN A 62 -12.23 -9.40 -2.80
CA GLN A 62 -12.11 -8.92 -4.19
C GLN A 62 -13.46 -8.55 -4.82
N ARG A 63 -14.55 -9.19 -4.39
CA ARG A 63 -15.91 -8.83 -4.81
C ARG A 63 -16.35 -7.50 -4.24
N ASP A 64 -16.13 -7.28 -2.93
CA ASP A 64 -16.47 -6.01 -2.29
C ASP A 64 -15.72 -4.85 -2.96
N ALA A 65 -14.43 -5.04 -3.27
CA ALA A 65 -13.64 -4.05 -3.99
C ALA A 65 -14.16 -3.78 -5.42
N ALA A 66 -14.58 -4.83 -6.14
CA ALA A 66 -15.19 -4.67 -7.46
C ALA A 66 -16.55 -3.98 -7.39
N GLU A 67 -17.37 -4.27 -6.38
CA GLU A 67 -18.65 -3.60 -6.14
C GLU A 67 -18.43 -2.11 -5.82
N ALA A 68 -17.48 -1.79 -4.95
CA ALA A 68 -17.12 -0.41 -4.62
C ALA A 68 -16.58 0.35 -5.86
N TRP A 69 -15.77 -0.31 -6.69
CA TRP A 69 -15.33 0.26 -7.97
C TRP A 69 -16.50 0.57 -8.90
N CYS A 70 -17.38 -0.40 -9.13
CA CYS A 70 -18.54 -0.22 -10.03
C CYS A 70 -19.52 0.85 -9.52
N ALA A 71 -19.67 0.98 -8.20
CA ALA A 71 -20.47 2.05 -7.61
C ALA A 71 -19.89 3.45 -7.89
N ARG A 72 -18.55 3.58 -7.90
CA ARG A 72 -17.88 4.86 -8.12
C ARG A 72 -17.71 5.18 -9.60
N TRP A 73 -17.46 4.18 -10.45
CA TRP A 73 -17.27 4.33 -11.90
C TRP A 73 -18.15 3.35 -12.69
N PRO A 74 -19.47 3.61 -12.74
CA PRO A 74 -20.43 2.70 -13.37
C PRO A 74 -20.20 2.51 -14.88
N ASN A 75 -19.59 3.49 -15.54
CA ASN A 75 -19.28 3.44 -16.97
C ASN A 75 -17.99 2.62 -17.29
N GLU A 76 -17.24 2.24 -16.28
CA GLU A 76 -16.01 1.46 -16.44
C GLU A 76 -15.97 0.29 -15.44
N PRO A 77 -16.90 -0.66 -15.54
CA PRO A 77 -17.03 -1.72 -14.55
C PRO A 77 -15.78 -2.61 -14.51
N LYS A 78 -15.43 -3.05 -13.31
CA LYS A 78 -14.40 -4.06 -13.06
C LYS A 78 -15.00 -5.21 -12.28
N THR A 79 -14.50 -6.40 -12.54
CA THR A 79 -14.93 -7.61 -11.86
C THR A 79 -13.88 -8.02 -10.81
N PHE A 80 -14.24 -8.93 -9.93
CA PHE A 80 -13.29 -9.52 -8.98
C PHE A 80 -12.07 -10.16 -9.66
N LYS A 81 -12.22 -10.63 -10.92
CA LYS A 81 -11.11 -11.19 -11.71
C LYS A 81 -10.04 -10.14 -12.03
N ASN A 82 -10.44 -8.89 -12.30
CA ASN A 82 -9.49 -7.81 -12.52
C ASN A 82 -8.62 -7.58 -11.28
N PHE A 83 -9.26 -7.51 -10.10
CA PHE A 83 -8.54 -7.39 -8.83
C PHE A 83 -7.62 -8.58 -8.59
N SER A 84 -8.11 -9.81 -8.84
CA SER A 84 -7.29 -11.01 -8.72
C SER A 84 -6.04 -10.97 -9.60
N TYR A 85 -6.15 -10.55 -10.86
CA TYR A 85 -5.01 -10.45 -11.76
C TYR A 85 -4.01 -9.37 -11.35
N TRP A 86 -4.47 -8.21 -10.88
CA TRP A 86 -3.61 -7.15 -10.38
C TRP A 86 -2.87 -7.55 -9.09
N GLU A 87 -3.56 -8.26 -8.20
CA GLU A 87 -3.01 -8.70 -6.93
C GLU A 87 -1.98 -9.83 -7.04
N VAL A 88 -2.03 -10.64 -8.09
CA VAL A 88 -1.04 -11.70 -8.30
C VAL A 88 0.14 -11.27 -9.19
N TYR A 89 0.10 -10.06 -9.78
CA TYR A 89 1.26 -9.54 -10.49
C TYR A 89 2.47 -9.40 -9.54
N PRO A 90 3.71 -9.75 -9.94
CA PRO A 90 4.21 -10.08 -11.29
C PRO A 90 4.19 -11.58 -11.67
N SER A 91 3.34 -12.40 -11.07
CA SER A 91 3.25 -13.81 -11.45
C SER A 91 2.79 -13.97 -12.92
N PRO A 92 3.07 -15.12 -13.57
CA PRO A 92 2.69 -15.36 -14.98
C PRO A 92 1.18 -15.29 -15.25
N THR A 93 0.35 -15.45 -14.22
CA THR A 93 -1.12 -15.39 -14.33
C THR A 93 -1.68 -14.00 -14.06
N GLY A 94 -0.83 -13.06 -13.63
CA GLY A 94 -1.20 -11.68 -13.32
C GLY A 94 -0.77 -10.71 -14.42
N TYR A 95 -1.35 -9.53 -14.39
CA TYR A 95 -0.89 -8.38 -15.19
C TYR A 95 -0.91 -7.10 -14.36
N ALA A 96 0.03 -6.19 -14.68
CA ALA A 96 0.13 -4.92 -13.99
C ALA A 96 -1.09 -4.04 -14.27
N PRO A 97 -1.66 -3.38 -13.25
CA PRO A 97 -2.63 -2.33 -13.48
C PRO A 97 -1.97 -1.18 -14.25
N SER A 98 -2.69 -0.57 -15.19
CA SER A 98 -2.21 0.65 -15.87
C SER A 98 -2.11 1.81 -14.88
N LEU A 99 -1.36 2.86 -15.23
CA LEU A 99 -1.25 4.06 -14.40
C LEU A 99 -2.62 4.70 -14.11
N ALA A 100 -3.52 4.71 -15.08
CA ALA A 100 -4.89 5.20 -14.91
C ALA A 100 -5.68 4.34 -13.91
N VAL A 101 -5.51 3.02 -13.94
CA VAL A 101 -6.12 2.08 -12.97
C VAL A 101 -5.51 2.28 -11.58
N LEU A 102 -4.18 2.46 -11.49
CA LEU A 102 -3.53 2.75 -10.20
C LEU A 102 -4.05 4.05 -9.57
N GLY A 103 -4.25 5.11 -10.36
CA GLY A 103 -4.84 6.34 -9.88
C GLY A 103 -6.24 6.15 -9.29
N ARG A 104 -7.08 5.33 -9.96
CA ARG A 104 -8.42 5.00 -9.44
C ARG A 104 -8.39 4.06 -8.23
N LEU A 105 -7.45 3.12 -8.19
CA LEU A 105 -7.25 2.29 -7.00
C LEU A 105 -6.80 3.13 -5.80
N ALA A 106 -5.93 4.13 -6.02
CA ALA A 106 -5.52 5.06 -4.98
C ALA A 106 -6.71 5.85 -4.43
N GLU A 107 -7.57 6.35 -5.32
CA GLU A 107 -8.81 7.03 -4.93
C GLU A 107 -9.80 6.08 -4.21
N LEU A 108 -9.92 4.83 -4.68
CA LEU A 108 -10.79 3.82 -4.09
C LEU A 108 -10.34 3.43 -2.67
N TYR A 109 -9.03 3.30 -2.47
CA TYR A 109 -8.40 2.90 -1.20
C TYR A 109 -8.01 4.09 -0.32
N GLU A 110 -8.33 5.32 -0.72
CA GLU A 110 -8.03 6.54 0.03
C GLU A 110 -6.53 6.67 0.40
N CYS A 111 -5.66 6.47 -0.60
CA CYS A 111 -4.21 6.55 -0.46
C CYS A 111 -3.55 7.29 -1.64
N ALA A 112 -2.25 7.56 -1.57
CA ALA A 112 -1.52 8.07 -2.70
C ALA A 112 -1.19 6.94 -3.71
N THR A 113 -1.08 7.26 -5.00
CA THR A 113 -0.65 6.28 -6.02
C THR A 113 0.72 5.69 -5.69
N ALA A 114 1.61 6.48 -5.09
CA ALA A 114 2.93 6.03 -4.65
C ALA A 114 2.85 4.93 -3.57
N ASP A 115 1.83 4.97 -2.70
CA ASP A 115 1.64 3.94 -1.67
C ASP A 115 1.34 2.57 -2.28
N LEU A 116 0.69 2.54 -3.45
CA LEU A 116 0.38 1.30 -4.17
C LEU A 116 1.59 0.70 -4.90
N LEU A 117 2.66 1.47 -5.08
CA LEU A 117 3.89 1.07 -5.75
C LEU A 117 5.01 0.65 -4.78
N ALA A 118 4.71 0.53 -3.50
CA ALA A 118 5.69 0.22 -2.46
C ALA A 118 6.40 -1.14 -2.63
N ASP A 119 5.85 -2.05 -3.44
CA ASP A 119 6.47 -3.34 -3.78
C ASP A 119 7.31 -3.26 -5.05
N GLY A 120 7.34 -2.09 -5.70
CA GLY A 120 8.10 -1.89 -6.93
C GLY A 120 9.60 -2.06 -6.72
N PRO A 121 10.34 -2.53 -7.75
CA PRO A 121 11.79 -2.64 -7.66
C PRO A 121 12.43 -1.26 -7.51
N THR A 122 13.45 -1.18 -6.66
CA THR A 122 14.26 0.03 -6.54
C THR A 122 15.59 -0.18 -7.23
N PHE A 123 16.00 0.79 -8.06
CA PHE A 123 17.28 0.79 -8.77
C PHE A 123 18.29 1.80 -8.17
N ARG A 124 17.95 2.40 -7.03
CA ARG A 124 18.79 3.40 -6.36
C ARG A 124 20.19 2.89 -6.00
N HIS A 125 20.33 1.57 -5.77
CA HIS A 125 21.63 0.96 -5.49
C HIS A 125 22.63 1.12 -6.63
N ARG A 126 22.19 1.27 -7.90
CA ARG A 126 23.06 1.52 -9.05
C ARG A 126 23.67 2.92 -8.99
N ASP A 127 22.88 3.90 -8.58
CA ASP A 127 23.32 5.28 -8.38
C ASP A 127 24.27 5.38 -7.19
N GLN A 128 23.97 4.67 -6.10
CA GLN A 128 24.84 4.59 -4.92
C GLN A 128 26.18 3.93 -5.22
N ALA A 129 26.23 2.89 -6.06
CA ALA A 129 27.48 2.25 -6.48
C ALA A 129 28.37 3.21 -7.28
N GLN A 130 27.79 4.01 -8.19
CA GLN A 130 28.56 5.02 -8.95
C GLN A 130 29.13 6.12 -8.05
N ILE A 131 28.44 6.46 -6.95
CA ILE A 131 28.94 7.42 -5.97
C ILE A 131 30.09 6.80 -5.17
N ALA A 132 29.97 5.53 -4.77
CA ALA A 132 31.03 4.82 -4.05
C ALA A 132 32.32 4.71 -4.89
N ASP A 133 32.22 4.36 -6.18
CA ASP A 133 33.36 4.30 -7.10
C ASP A 133 34.06 5.66 -7.28
N ARG A 134 33.30 6.76 -7.27
CA ARG A 134 33.85 8.12 -7.33
C ARG A 134 34.53 8.55 -6.02
N LEU A 135 34.11 7.97 -4.89
CA LEU A 135 34.69 8.25 -3.58
C LEU A 135 36.00 7.51 -3.34
N ASP A 136 36.20 6.35 -4.01
CA ASP A 136 37.38 5.50 -3.86
C ASP A 136 38.61 6.06 -4.62
N ASP A 137 38.43 7.03 -5.53
CA ASP A 137 39.51 7.71 -6.23
C ASP A 137 40.22 8.81 -5.40
N GLY A 138 39.88 8.91 -4.11
CA GLY A 138 40.59 9.76 -3.14
C GLY A 138 40.22 11.24 -3.18
N SER A 139 39.21 11.63 -3.98
CA SER A 139 38.87 13.03 -4.19
C SER A 139 37.74 13.60 -3.29
N ILE A 140 37.04 12.79 -2.48
CA ILE A 140 35.99 13.27 -1.61
C ILE A 140 35.98 12.52 -0.26
N GLN A 141 36.20 13.24 0.84
CA GLN A 141 35.93 12.71 2.18
C GLN A 141 34.46 12.89 2.53
N LEU A 142 33.78 11.79 2.86
CA LEU A 142 32.40 11.79 3.31
C LEU A 142 32.34 12.21 4.78
N ALA A 143 31.75 13.36 5.08
CA ALA A 143 31.33 13.70 6.44
C ALA A 143 29.98 13.05 6.72
N ILE A 144 29.88 12.27 7.79
CA ILE A 144 28.67 11.56 8.22
C ILE A 144 27.56 12.57 8.49
N GLY A 145 26.44 12.44 7.77
CA GLY A 145 25.35 13.40 7.79
C GLY A 145 24.60 13.50 9.11
N GLN A 146 24.24 14.72 9.47
CA GLN A 146 23.24 14.97 10.50
C GLN A 146 21.85 14.63 10.01
N ARG A 147 21.08 13.92 10.83
CA ARG A 147 19.65 13.69 10.55
C ARG A 147 18.87 14.99 10.75
N CYS A 148 18.16 15.44 9.74
CA CYS A 148 17.23 16.55 9.90
C CYS A 148 16.01 16.14 10.75
N PRO A 149 15.29 17.10 11.38
CA PRO A 149 14.12 16.81 12.21
C PRO A 149 13.00 16.05 11.49
N HIS A 150 13.01 16.01 10.17
CA HIS A 150 12.01 15.35 9.33
C HIS A 150 12.47 13.98 8.78
N GLY A 151 13.55 13.41 9.34
CA GLY A 151 13.99 12.04 9.03
C GLY A 151 14.76 11.86 7.71
N CYS A 152 15.07 12.93 6.99
CA CYS A 152 15.94 12.86 5.81
C CYS A 152 17.43 12.91 6.23
N THR A 153 18.27 12.17 5.53
CA THR A 153 19.72 12.23 5.70
C THR A 153 20.31 13.22 4.68
N VAL A 154 20.93 14.29 5.17
CA VAL A 154 21.66 15.24 4.32
C VAL A 154 23.11 14.78 4.26
N LEU A 155 23.58 14.46 3.07
CA LEU A 155 25.00 14.18 2.81
C LEU A 155 25.71 15.52 2.55
N VAL A 156 26.62 15.89 3.43
CA VAL A 156 27.46 17.09 3.25
C VAL A 156 28.80 16.63 2.68
N TYR A 157 29.12 17.11 1.50
CA TYR A 157 30.43 16.89 0.87
C TYR A 157 31.38 17.99 1.28
N VAL A 158 32.50 17.63 1.88
CA VAL A 158 33.59 18.58 2.15
C VAL A 158 34.72 18.29 1.17
N ARG A 159 35.14 19.33 0.45
CA ARG A 159 36.32 19.29 -0.41
C ARG A 159 37.60 19.34 0.41
#